data_8b4a4faafeae446ae9e6b9fbbb0f263b
#
_entry.id   8b4a4faafeae446ae9e6b9fbbb0f263b
#
_cell.length_a   1.000
_cell.length_b   1.000
_cell.length_c   1.000
_cell.angle_alpha   90.00
_cell.angle_beta   90.00
_cell.angle_gamma   90.00
#
_symmetry.space_group_name_H-M   'P 1'
#
loop_
_entity.id
_entity.type
_entity.pdbx_description
1 polymer ?
#
loop_
_entity_poly.entity_id
_entity_poly.type
_entity_poly.pdbx_seq_one_letter_code
_entity_poly.pdbx_strand_id
1 'polypeptide(L)'
;MQHDVEHDTDAQVTDAQRAALRLANVDEATRNAALESIAAALREREAEILDANAADVSAAEAMLDRGEYTQALVDRLKLDETKIESIAEMVESVAAQEDPLGETLSARELDDDLELYRVAVPIGVVATVFESRPDALVQIAALALKSGNAVILKGGSEASESNRLLYEIVREATAAVDGVPDGWAQLIEAHEEVDRLLELDDEVDLVMPRGSSEFVSYIQDNTQIPVLGHTEGVCHVFVDGEADLSMAEEVAVDAKVQYPAVCNAVETLLVDEAVAESFLPGVVERYEAEGVELRGDERTREVVDVDPATEADWRTEYGDLELSIKVVEDVYAAMEHVNDNGSKHTESILTENPETAETFMTGVDAASVFHNASTRFADGYRYGLGAEVGISTGKIHARGPVGLEGLTTYKYYLEGDGQLVATYAGEDARPFTHREFDGEWTPGRRSER
;
A
#
# COMPACT_ATOMS: atom_id res chain seq x y z
N MET A 1 28.63 12.96 -17.35
CA MET A 1 27.57 11.97 -17.09
C MET A 1 27.08 12.03 -15.64
N GLN A 2 27.86 11.63 -14.60
CA GLN A 2 27.36 11.66 -13.20
C GLN A 2 26.92 13.05 -12.72
N HIS A 3 27.67 14.10 -13.07
CA HIS A 3 27.35 15.50 -12.71
C HIS A 3 26.10 16.05 -13.45
N ASP A 4 25.79 15.55 -14.64
CA ASP A 4 24.60 15.97 -15.41
C ASP A 4 23.34 15.28 -14.86
N VAL A 5 23.43 14.02 -14.41
CA VAL A 5 22.35 13.25 -13.78
C VAL A 5 21.96 13.86 -12.43
N GLU A 6 22.93 14.20 -11.57
CA GLU A 6 22.69 14.86 -10.27
C GLU A 6 21.97 16.20 -10.45
N HIS A 7 22.35 17.00 -11.44
CA HIS A 7 21.70 18.30 -11.70
C HIS A 7 20.26 18.16 -12.23
N ASP A 8 19.96 17.11 -12.96
CA ASP A 8 18.62 16.86 -13.49
C ASP A 8 17.67 16.42 -12.38
N THR A 9 18.07 15.47 -11.54
CA THR A 9 17.27 14.98 -10.38
C THR A 9 16.98 16.12 -9.38
N ASP A 10 17.96 16.94 -9.02
CA ASP A 10 17.78 18.07 -8.11
C ASP A 10 16.77 19.09 -8.68
N ALA A 11 16.81 19.33 -10.00
CA ALA A 11 15.87 20.23 -10.66
C ALA A 11 14.45 19.67 -10.65
N GLN A 12 14.28 18.37 -10.96
CA GLN A 12 12.98 17.69 -10.93
C GLN A 12 12.37 17.68 -9.52
N VAL A 13 13.16 17.39 -8.48
CA VAL A 13 12.72 17.42 -7.09
C VAL A 13 12.33 18.84 -6.67
N THR A 14 13.12 19.86 -7.05
CA THR A 14 12.80 21.27 -6.79
C THR A 14 11.49 21.70 -7.46
N ASP A 15 11.24 21.25 -8.68
CA ASP A 15 9.99 21.54 -9.40
C ASP A 15 8.80 20.82 -8.76
N ALA A 16 8.98 19.56 -8.31
CA ALA A 16 7.97 18.81 -7.55
C ALA A 16 7.62 19.51 -6.23
N GLN A 17 8.60 20.03 -5.47
CA GLN A 17 8.35 20.79 -4.24
C GLN A 17 7.49 22.04 -4.49
N ARG A 18 7.83 22.80 -5.53
CA ARG A 18 7.07 24.01 -5.91
C ARG A 18 5.64 23.67 -6.34
N ALA A 19 5.50 22.56 -7.06
CA ALA A 19 4.22 22.07 -7.52
C ALA A 19 3.38 21.56 -6.34
N ALA A 20 3.95 20.82 -5.38
CA ALA A 20 3.28 20.32 -4.18
C ALA A 20 2.62 21.45 -3.38
N LEU A 21 3.35 22.56 -3.15
CA LEU A 21 2.81 23.73 -2.43
C LEU A 21 1.61 24.39 -3.14
N ARG A 22 1.52 24.29 -4.47
CA ARG A 22 0.41 24.81 -5.26
C ARG A 22 -0.73 23.81 -5.32
N LEU A 23 -0.42 22.53 -5.56
CA LEU A 23 -1.38 21.44 -5.70
C LEU A 23 -2.20 21.25 -4.41
N ALA A 24 -1.59 21.44 -3.25
CA ALA A 24 -2.25 21.42 -1.94
C ALA A 24 -3.41 22.46 -1.81
N ASN A 25 -3.47 23.45 -2.70
CA ASN A 25 -4.50 24.49 -2.72
C ASN A 25 -5.42 24.38 -3.96
N VAL A 26 -5.24 23.38 -4.80
CA VAL A 26 -6.12 23.11 -5.94
C VAL A 26 -7.40 22.45 -5.41
N ASP A 27 -8.55 22.97 -5.83
CA ASP A 27 -9.84 22.44 -5.39
C ASP A 27 -10.12 21.03 -5.94
N GLU A 28 -11.01 20.32 -5.29
CA GLU A 28 -11.39 18.95 -5.66
C GLU A 28 -11.91 18.86 -7.09
N ALA A 29 -12.74 19.81 -7.52
CA ALA A 29 -13.33 19.81 -8.85
C ALA A 29 -12.24 19.86 -9.94
N THR A 30 -11.22 20.67 -9.74
CA THR A 30 -10.06 20.77 -10.66
C THR A 30 -9.25 19.49 -10.65
N ARG A 31 -8.98 18.88 -9.49
CA ARG A 31 -8.26 17.60 -9.40
C ARG A 31 -9.05 16.45 -10.04
N ASN A 32 -10.36 16.41 -9.83
CA ASN A 32 -11.24 15.41 -10.47
C ASN A 32 -11.30 15.60 -12.00
N ALA A 33 -11.40 16.83 -12.50
CA ALA A 33 -11.35 17.10 -13.94
C ALA A 33 -10.03 16.64 -14.57
N ALA A 34 -8.92 16.79 -13.86
CA ALA A 34 -7.63 16.30 -14.33
C ALA A 34 -7.56 14.76 -14.35
N LEU A 35 -8.14 14.07 -13.36
CA LEU A 35 -8.26 12.61 -13.35
C LEU A 35 -9.14 12.11 -14.50
N GLU A 36 -10.28 12.72 -14.73
CA GLU A 36 -11.16 12.41 -15.87
C GLU A 36 -10.43 12.62 -17.21
N SER A 37 -9.61 13.67 -17.32
CA SER A 37 -8.77 13.92 -18.50
C SER A 37 -7.72 12.82 -18.70
N ILE A 38 -7.10 12.30 -17.62
CA ILE A 38 -6.17 11.16 -17.70
C ILE A 38 -6.91 9.92 -18.22
N ALA A 39 -8.06 9.56 -17.64
CA ALA A 39 -8.83 8.40 -18.07
C ALA A 39 -9.25 8.48 -19.55
N ALA A 40 -9.68 9.65 -20.01
CA ALA A 40 -10.02 9.88 -21.41
C ALA A 40 -8.81 9.75 -22.33
N ALA A 41 -7.65 10.31 -21.95
CA ALA A 41 -6.41 10.25 -22.72
C ALA A 41 -5.84 8.82 -22.82
N LEU A 42 -5.97 7.98 -21.78
CA LEU A 42 -5.59 6.58 -21.83
C LEU A 42 -6.39 5.82 -22.89
N ARG A 43 -7.71 6.03 -22.95
CA ARG A 43 -8.58 5.43 -23.97
C ARG A 43 -8.26 5.94 -25.37
N GLU A 44 -8.04 7.25 -25.53
CA GLU A 44 -7.73 7.85 -26.84
C GLU A 44 -6.39 7.36 -27.40
N ARG A 45 -5.38 7.14 -26.53
CA ARG A 45 -4.04 6.73 -26.93
C ARG A 45 -3.76 5.24 -26.72
N GLU A 46 -4.80 4.41 -26.61
CA GLU A 46 -4.70 2.95 -26.39
C GLU A 46 -3.73 2.27 -27.37
N ALA A 47 -3.84 2.57 -28.66
CA ALA A 47 -2.96 1.96 -29.66
C ALA A 47 -1.48 2.30 -29.47
N GLU A 48 -1.18 3.55 -29.06
CA GLU A 48 0.19 3.96 -28.76
C GLU A 48 0.74 3.23 -27.52
N ILE A 49 -0.12 3.05 -26.49
CA ILE A 49 0.25 2.33 -25.26
C ILE A 49 0.56 0.87 -25.58
N LEU A 50 -0.28 0.21 -26.39
CA LEU A 50 -0.06 -1.17 -26.81
C LEU A 50 1.23 -1.32 -27.62
N ASP A 51 1.53 -0.39 -28.53
CA ASP A 51 2.76 -0.41 -29.32
C ASP A 51 4.03 -0.24 -28.44
N ALA A 52 4.02 0.69 -27.50
CA ALA A 52 5.12 0.88 -26.54
C ALA A 52 5.29 -0.37 -25.66
N ASN A 53 4.18 -0.91 -25.15
CA ASN A 53 4.22 -2.11 -24.32
C ASN A 53 4.71 -3.35 -25.09
N ALA A 54 4.35 -3.49 -26.36
CA ALA A 54 4.86 -4.58 -27.20
C ALA A 54 6.38 -4.54 -27.35
N ALA A 55 6.99 -3.34 -27.38
CA ALA A 55 8.43 -3.19 -27.43
C ALA A 55 9.10 -3.67 -26.11
N ASP A 56 8.57 -3.29 -24.96
CA ASP A 56 9.06 -3.74 -23.64
C ASP A 56 8.90 -5.26 -23.49
N VAL A 57 7.73 -5.82 -23.82
CA VAL A 57 7.47 -7.27 -23.74
C VAL A 57 8.43 -8.04 -24.63
N SER A 58 8.66 -7.59 -25.88
CA SER A 58 9.60 -8.26 -26.79
C SER A 58 11.03 -8.25 -26.26
N ALA A 59 11.46 -7.15 -25.61
CA ALA A 59 12.76 -7.08 -24.97
C ALA A 59 12.85 -8.03 -23.75
N ALA A 60 11.79 -8.08 -22.94
CA ALA A 60 11.70 -8.97 -21.79
C ALA A 60 11.67 -10.45 -22.15
N GLU A 61 10.97 -10.83 -23.23
CA GLU A 61 10.97 -12.21 -23.75
C GLU A 61 12.37 -12.65 -24.23
N ALA A 62 13.13 -11.74 -24.83
CA ALA A 62 14.53 -12.00 -25.17
C ALA A 62 15.43 -12.18 -23.95
N MET A 63 15.13 -11.54 -22.81
CA MET A 63 15.80 -11.75 -21.53
C MET A 63 15.41 -13.08 -20.89
N LEU A 64 14.12 -13.45 -20.98
CA LEU A 64 13.60 -14.76 -20.55
C LEU A 64 14.30 -15.90 -21.27
N ASP A 65 14.46 -15.81 -22.58
CA ASP A 65 15.16 -16.82 -23.39
C ASP A 65 16.63 -17.01 -22.97
N ARG A 66 17.24 -15.98 -22.39
CA ARG A 66 18.61 -16.03 -21.84
C ARG A 66 18.67 -16.47 -20.37
N GLY A 67 17.51 -16.68 -19.72
CA GLY A 67 17.41 -17.04 -18.33
C GLY A 67 17.71 -15.88 -17.35
N GLU A 68 17.63 -14.62 -17.84
CA GLU A 68 17.85 -13.41 -17.03
C GLU A 68 16.55 -12.94 -16.37
N TYR A 69 15.38 -13.24 -16.97
CA TYR A 69 14.05 -12.94 -16.46
C TYR A 69 13.23 -14.22 -16.23
N THR A 70 12.17 -14.10 -15.44
CA THR A 70 11.18 -15.15 -15.21
C THR A 70 9.93 -14.93 -16.08
N GLN A 71 9.18 -16.00 -16.35
CA GLN A 71 7.89 -15.90 -17.05
C GLN A 71 6.91 -14.98 -16.31
N ALA A 72 6.88 -15.06 -14.99
CA ALA A 72 6.03 -14.22 -14.14
C ALA A 72 6.33 -12.72 -14.31
N LEU A 73 7.60 -12.33 -14.48
CA LEU A 73 7.98 -10.94 -14.77
C LEU A 73 7.43 -10.50 -16.12
N VAL A 74 7.63 -11.30 -17.16
CA VAL A 74 7.13 -10.99 -18.51
C VAL A 74 5.58 -10.87 -18.53
N ASP A 75 4.89 -11.74 -17.82
CA ASP A 75 3.43 -11.69 -17.76
C ASP A 75 2.90 -10.45 -17.01
N ARG A 76 3.64 -9.96 -16.00
CA ARG A 76 3.29 -8.72 -15.29
C ARG A 76 3.46 -7.46 -16.16
N LEU A 77 4.38 -7.47 -17.13
CA LEU A 77 4.59 -6.35 -18.04
C LEU A 77 3.48 -6.16 -19.05
N LYS A 78 2.77 -7.23 -19.41
CA LYS A 78 1.81 -7.22 -20.52
C LYS A 78 0.60 -6.33 -20.22
N LEU A 79 0.33 -5.42 -21.14
CA LEU A 79 -0.91 -4.66 -21.24
C LEU A 79 -1.70 -5.14 -22.44
N ASP A 80 -3.00 -5.22 -22.29
CA ASP A 80 -3.97 -5.43 -23.36
C ASP A 80 -5.09 -4.39 -23.29
N GLU A 81 -5.98 -4.39 -24.28
CA GLU A 81 -7.11 -3.44 -24.33
C GLU A 81 -7.96 -3.48 -23.05
N THR A 82 -8.21 -4.68 -22.51
CA THR A 82 -8.99 -4.87 -21.27
C THR A 82 -8.30 -4.27 -20.08
N LYS A 83 -6.98 -4.42 -19.98
CA LYS A 83 -6.19 -3.88 -18.87
C LYS A 83 -6.07 -2.36 -18.94
N ILE A 84 -5.95 -1.78 -20.14
CA ILE A 84 -5.97 -0.31 -20.34
C ILE A 84 -7.32 0.26 -19.92
N GLU A 85 -8.44 -0.36 -20.33
CA GLU A 85 -9.77 0.06 -19.87
C GLU A 85 -9.91 -0.03 -18.35
N SER A 86 -9.44 -1.14 -17.74
CA SER A 86 -9.45 -1.29 -16.28
C SER A 86 -8.63 -0.21 -15.55
N ILE A 87 -7.51 0.24 -16.15
CA ILE A 87 -6.70 1.36 -15.62
C ILE A 87 -7.50 2.66 -15.71
N ALA A 88 -8.17 2.92 -16.82
CA ALA A 88 -9.00 4.12 -16.98
C ALA A 88 -10.19 4.13 -16.00
N GLU A 89 -10.89 3.01 -15.84
CA GLU A 89 -11.96 2.84 -14.84
C GLU A 89 -11.45 3.03 -13.39
N MET A 90 -10.25 2.56 -13.10
CA MET A 90 -9.61 2.77 -11.80
C MET A 90 -9.36 4.26 -11.55
N VAL A 91 -8.85 5.03 -12.54
CA VAL A 91 -8.67 6.48 -12.41
C VAL A 91 -10.01 7.20 -12.16
N GLU A 92 -11.08 6.80 -12.86
CA GLU A 92 -12.43 7.32 -12.62
C GLU A 92 -12.94 6.96 -11.21
N SER A 93 -12.65 5.75 -10.74
CA SER A 93 -12.99 5.34 -9.37
C SER A 93 -12.28 6.19 -8.31
N VAL A 94 -11.00 6.54 -8.54
CA VAL A 94 -10.26 7.46 -7.66
C VAL A 94 -10.86 8.86 -7.69
N ALA A 95 -11.25 9.36 -8.86
CA ALA A 95 -11.91 10.66 -8.98
C ALA A 95 -13.26 10.72 -8.20
N ALA A 96 -14.00 9.61 -8.19
CA ALA A 96 -15.29 9.49 -7.52
C ALA A 96 -15.22 9.36 -5.99
N GLN A 97 -14.03 9.11 -5.41
CA GLN A 97 -13.87 9.05 -3.96
C GLN A 97 -14.04 10.43 -3.32
N GLU A 98 -14.44 10.43 -2.04
CA GLU A 98 -14.51 11.64 -1.23
C GLU A 98 -13.14 12.33 -1.17
N ASP A 99 -13.14 13.66 -1.11
CA ASP A 99 -11.91 14.44 -1.02
C ASP A 99 -11.23 14.20 0.34
N PRO A 100 -10.02 13.66 0.38
CA PRO A 100 -9.31 13.46 1.64
C PRO A 100 -8.80 14.77 2.26
N LEU A 101 -8.79 15.87 1.49
CA LEU A 101 -8.20 17.13 1.91
C LEU A 101 -9.21 18.08 2.51
N GLY A 102 -8.79 18.80 3.56
CA GLY A 102 -9.63 19.80 4.23
C GLY A 102 -10.60 19.20 5.26
N GLU A 103 -10.67 17.88 5.41
CA GLU A 103 -11.45 17.25 6.46
C GLU A 103 -10.97 17.69 7.84
N THR A 104 -11.89 18.13 8.70
CA THR A 104 -11.57 18.48 10.08
C THR A 104 -11.60 17.24 10.96
N LEU A 105 -10.45 16.71 11.27
CA LEU A 105 -10.26 15.50 12.06
C LEU A 105 -10.59 15.69 13.55
N SER A 106 -10.45 16.92 14.07
CA SER A 106 -10.87 17.28 15.41
C SER A 106 -10.95 18.81 15.56
N ALA A 107 -11.85 19.29 16.41
CA ALA A 107 -11.98 20.70 16.79
C ALA A 107 -12.04 20.83 18.30
N ARG A 108 -11.30 21.79 18.88
CA ARG A 108 -11.22 22.03 20.31
C ARG A 108 -11.16 23.50 20.65
N GLU A 109 -12.07 23.96 21.49
CA GLU A 109 -11.98 25.28 22.12
C GLU A 109 -10.94 25.22 23.25
N LEU A 110 -9.91 26.04 23.14
CA LEU A 110 -8.89 26.17 24.18
C LEU A 110 -9.28 27.19 25.22
N ASP A 111 -9.99 28.27 24.83
CA ASP A 111 -10.59 29.30 25.63
C ASP A 111 -11.63 30.05 24.78
N ASP A 112 -12.35 31.02 25.34
CA ASP A 112 -13.28 31.87 24.60
C ASP A 112 -12.54 32.52 23.41
N ASP A 113 -13.09 32.35 22.21
CA ASP A 113 -12.53 32.84 20.93
C ASP A 113 -11.11 32.32 20.59
N LEU A 114 -10.72 31.16 21.14
CA LEU A 114 -9.47 30.47 20.83
C LEU A 114 -9.76 29.03 20.46
N GLU A 115 -9.85 28.74 19.15
CA GLU A 115 -10.26 27.44 18.62
C GLU A 115 -9.10 26.77 17.87
N LEU A 116 -8.85 25.50 18.18
CA LEU A 116 -7.82 24.67 17.54
C LEU A 116 -8.47 23.59 16.70
N TYR A 117 -8.09 23.51 15.44
CA TYR A 117 -8.55 22.52 14.48
C TYR A 117 -7.38 21.64 14.02
N ARG A 118 -7.63 20.37 13.85
CA ARG A 118 -6.71 19.44 13.18
C ARG A 118 -7.32 19.06 11.85
N VAL A 119 -6.69 19.44 10.75
CA VAL A 119 -7.23 19.36 9.39
C VAL A 119 -6.33 18.52 8.50
N ALA A 120 -6.90 17.60 7.72
CA ALA A 120 -6.18 16.77 6.77
C ALA A 120 -5.57 17.60 5.62
N VAL A 121 -4.31 17.33 5.31
CA VAL A 121 -3.54 18.00 4.26
C VAL A 121 -2.66 16.98 3.51
N PRO A 122 -2.17 17.29 2.29
CA PRO A 122 -1.21 16.42 1.61
C PRO A 122 0.07 16.20 2.42
N ILE A 123 0.74 15.08 2.19
CA ILE A 123 2.10 14.84 2.70
C ILE A 123 3.07 15.86 2.09
N GLY A 124 3.08 16.00 0.77
CA GLY A 124 3.96 16.91 0.05
C GLY A 124 4.53 16.30 -1.23
N VAL A 125 5.84 15.98 -1.25
CA VAL A 125 6.51 15.29 -2.34
C VAL A 125 6.65 13.81 -1.97
N VAL A 126 6.00 12.94 -2.76
CA VAL A 126 6.04 11.49 -2.59
C VAL A 126 6.86 10.88 -3.72
N ALA A 127 7.89 10.12 -3.40
CA ALA A 127 8.65 9.35 -4.38
C ALA A 127 8.19 7.89 -4.37
N THR A 128 7.93 7.33 -5.54
CA THR A 128 7.56 5.92 -5.66
C THR A 128 8.46 5.21 -6.65
N VAL A 129 9.13 4.16 -6.18
CA VAL A 129 9.99 3.31 -7.00
C VAL A 129 9.33 1.94 -7.12
N PHE A 130 9.03 1.52 -8.36
CA PHE A 130 8.26 0.29 -8.63
C PHE A 130 8.87 -0.52 -9.77
N GLU A 131 8.67 -1.84 -9.73
CA GLU A 131 9.20 -2.80 -10.71
C GLU A 131 8.07 -3.46 -11.49
N SER A 132 8.32 -3.81 -12.75
CA SER A 132 7.56 -4.75 -13.60
C SER A 132 6.04 -4.52 -13.70
N ARG A 133 5.55 -3.30 -13.48
CA ARG A 133 4.13 -2.97 -13.52
C ARG A 133 3.88 -1.59 -14.13
N PRO A 134 3.78 -1.47 -15.46
CA PRO A 134 3.51 -0.17 -16.09
C PRO A 134 2.18 0.45 -15.66
N ASP A 135 1.16 -0.38 -15.36
CA ASP A 135 -0.13 0.05 -14.80
C ASP A 135 0.02 0.81 -13.46
N ALA A 136 1.00 0.45 -12.64
CA ALA A 136 1.24 1.10 -11.36
C ALA A 136 1.57 2.59 -11.48
N LEU A 137 2.21 3.02 -12.57
CA LEU A 137 2.51 4.42 -12.81
C LEU A 137 1.25 5.29 -12.78
N VAL A 138 0.24 4.89 -13.52
CA VAL A 138 -1.04 5.64 -13.60
C VAL A 138 -1.78 5.59 -12.28
N GLN A 139 -1.81 4.43 -11.62
CA GLN A 139 -2.43 4.24 -10.31
C GLN A 139 -1.84 5.19 -9.25
N ILE A 140 -0.52 5.22 -9.17
CA ILE A 140 0.22 6.05 -8.23
C ILE A 140 0.00 7.54 -8.53
N ALA A 141 0.09 7.93 -9.81
CA ALA A 141 -0.15 9.30 -10.24
C ALA A 141 -1.58 9.77 -9.92
N ALA A 142 -2.59 8.91 -10.15
CA ALA A 142 -3.98 9.24 -9.85
C ALA A 142 -4.21 9.46 -8.34
N LEU A 143 -3.69 8.57 -7.50
CA LEU A 143 -3.80 8.71 -6.05
C LEU A 143 -3.04 9.94 -5.52
N ALA A 144 -1.84 10.22 -6.05
CA ALA A 144 -1.07 11.41 -5.68
C ALA A 144 -1.80 12.69 -6.07
N LEU A 145 -2.35 12.77 -7.28
CA LEU A 145 -3.12 13.93 -7.74
C LEU A 145 -4.37 14.14 -6.89
N LYS A 146 -5.17 13.11 -6.64
CA LYS A 146 -6.40 13.20 -5.81
C LYS A 146 -6.08 13.65 -4.39
N SER A 147 -5.00 13.15 -3.80
CA SER A 147 -4.55 13.52 -2.45
C SER A 147 -3.70 14.79 -2.39
N GLY A 148 -3.55 15.52 -3.51
CA GLY A 148 -2.87 16.82 -3.56
C GLY A 148 -1.34 16.76 -3.39
N ASN A 149 -0.73 15.60 -3.61
CA ASN A 149 0.72 15.39 -3.53
C ASN A 149 1.38 15.55 -4.89
N ALA A 150 2.59 16.12 -4.90
CA ALA A 150 3.47 15.94 -6.03
C ALA A 150 4.13 14.55 -5.97
N VAL A 151 4.39 13.96 -7.13
CA VAL A 151 4.93 12.60 -7.20
C VAL A 151 6.17 12.52 -8.09
N ILE A 152 7.17 11.79 -7.61
CA ILE A 152 8.35 11.39 -8.38
C ILE A 152 8.23 9.90 -8.64
N LEU A 153 8.12 9.53 -9.90
CA LEU A 153 7.88 8.17 -10.37
C LEU A 153 9.18 7.58 -10.90
N LYS A 154 9.53 6.38 -10.47
CA LYS A 154 10.61 5.59 -11.03
C LYS A 154 10.12 4.18 -11.29
N GLY A 155 9.83 3.87 -12.54
CA GLY A 155 9.50 2.52 -12.98
C GLY A 155 10.73 1.68 -13.28
N GLY A 156 10.57 0.36 -13.31
CA GLY A 156 11.61 -0.57 -13.71
C GLY A 156 12.05 -0.35 -15.17
N SER A 157 13.33 -0.60 -15.45
CA SER A 157 13.90 -0.45 -16.80
C SER A 157 13.33 -1.42 -17.83
N GLU A 158 12.75 -2.53 -17.37
CA GLU A 158 12.06 -3.53 -18.18
C GLU A 158 10.74 -3.02 -18.79
N ALA A 159 10.21 -1.89 -18.29
CA ALA A 159 8.99 -1.25 -18.77
C ALA A 159 9.23 0.20 -19.23
N SER A 160 10.43 0.53 -19.67
CA SER A 160 10.84 1.93 -19.91
C SER A 160 10.01 2.64 -20.98
N GLU A 161 9.67 1.98 -22.09
CA GLU A 161 8.89 2.59 -23.17
C GLU A 161 7.44 2.82 -22.71
N SER A 162 6.82 1.82 -22.04
CA SER A 162 5.50 1.94 -21.45
C SER A 162 5.45 3.05 -20.40
N ASN A 163 6.40 3.07 -19.47
CA ASN A 163 6.44 4.07 -18.39
C ASN A 163 6.60 5.49 -18.94
N ARG A 164 7.47 5.69 -19.92
CA ARG A 164 7.68 7.02 -20.55
C ARG A 164 6.40 7.51 -21.22
N LEU A 165 5.74 6.65 -22.01
CA LEU A 165 4.51 7.03 -22.70
C LEU A 165 3.36 7.29 -21.73
N LEU A 166 3.16 6.44 -20.73
CA LEU A 166 2.11 6.63 -19.72
C LEU A 166 2.35 7.92 -18.91
N TYR A 167 3.59 8.22 -18.55
CA TYR A 167 3.95 9.49 -17.91
C TYR A 167 3.63 10.69 -18.82
N GLU A 168 3.99 10.64 -20.11
CA GLU A 168 3.66 11.69 -21.08
C GLU A 168 2.14 11.91 -21.16
N ILE A 169 1.34 10.83 -21.21
CA ILE A 169 -0.13 10.89 -21.24
C ILE A 169 -0.65 11.59 -19.98
N VAL A 170 -0.19 11.18 -18.80
CA VAL A 170 -0.60 11.78 -17.52
C VAL A 170 -0.26 13.27 -17.49
N ARG A 171 0.97 13.63 -17.85
CA ARG A 171 1.45 15.01 -17.85
C ARG A 171 0.67 15.89 -18.83
N GLU A 172 0.46 15.43 -20.06
CA GLU A 172 -0.26 16.19 -21.10
C GLU A 172 -1.74 16.34 -20.77
N ALA A 173 -2.39 15.29 -20.29
CA ALA A 173 -3.80 15.32 -19.88
C ALA A 173 -4.03 16.31 -18.73
N THR A 174 -3.14 16.33 -17.74
CA THR A 174 -3.29 17.26 -16.60
C THR A 174 -2.89 18.69 -16.93
N ALA A 175 -1.90 18.91 -17.81
CA ALA A 175 -1.52 20.24 -18.29
C ALA A 175 -2.63 20.92 -19.12
N ALA A 176 -3.58 20.16 -19.65
CA ALA A 176 -4.76 20.68 -20.35
C ALA A 176 -5.84 21.24 -19.40
N VAL A 177 -5.73 21.01 -18.10
CA VAL A 177 -6.69 21.46 -17.09
C VAL A 177 -6.13 22.68 -16.36
N ASP A 178 -6.80 23.82 -16.51
CA ASP A 178 -6.40 25.06 -15.84
C ASP A 178 -6.40 24.88 -14.31
N GLY A 179 -5.31 25.26 -13.66
CA GLY A 179 -5.16 25.22 -12.20
C GLY A 179 -4.28 24.08 -11.69
N VAL A 180 -4.06 23.01 -12.45
CA VAL A 180 -3.07 21.98 -12.10
C VAL A 180 -1.66 22.51 -12.35
N PRO A 181 -0.78 22.55 -11.34
CA PRO A 181 0.57 23.08 -11.50
C PRO A 181 1.45 22.16 -12.35
N ASP A 182 2.24 22.74 -13.25
CA ASP A 182 3.31 21.99 -13.91
C ASP A 182 4.32 21.46 -12.88
N GLY A 183 4.90 20.30 -13.16
CA GLY A 183 5.93 19.68 -12.34
C GLY A 183 5.40 18.83 -11.16
N TRP A 184 4.08 18.69 -10.99
CA TRP A 184 3.49 17.87 -9.94
C TRP A 184 3.80 16.37 -10.08
N ALA A 185 4.02 15.91 -11.31
CA ALA A 185 4.50 14.56 -11.60
C ALA A 185 5.85 14.65 -12.31
N GLN A 186 6.81 13.86 -11.88
CA GLN A 186 8.15 13.74 -12.44
C GLN A 186 8.46 12.28 -12.71
N LEU A 187 9.22 11.99 -13.77
CA LEU A 187 9.71 10.65 -14.08
C LEU A 187 11.24 10.65 -14.03
N ILE A 188 11.82 9.75 -13.27
CA ILE A 188 13.24 9.43 -13.27
C ILE A 188 13.44 8.02 -13.83
N GLU A 189 14.54 7.76 -14.53
CA GLU A 189 14.76 6.51 -15.26
C GLU A 189 16.05 5.78 -14.85
N ALA A 190 17.12 6.49 -14.56
CA ALA A 190 18.41 5.89 -14.24
C ALA A 190 18.50 5.41 -12.77
N HIS A 191 19.35 4.42 -12.53
CA HIS A 191 19.62 3.94 -11.16
C HIS A 191 20.32 5.00 -10.30
N GLU A 192 21.24 5.72 -10.89
CA GLU A 192 21.99 6.81 -10.24
C GLU A 192 21.07 7.95 -9.78
N GLU A 193 19.93 8.13 -10.45
CA GLU A 193 18.91 9.11 -10.05
C GLU A 193 18.17 8.66 -8.78
N VAL A 194 17.98 7.34 -8.59
CA VAL A 194 17.40 6.80 -7.34
C VAL A 194 18.34 7.06 -6.16
N ASP A 195 19.61 6.75 -6.30
CA ASP A 195 20.60 6.98 -5.25
C ASP A 195 20.63 8.47 -4.85
N ARG A 196 20.61 9.36 -5.86
CA ARG A 196 20.52 10.80 -5.60
C ARG A 196 19.22 11.21 -4.91
N LEU A 197 18.08 10.66 -5.36
CA LEU A 197 16.77 10.91 -4.75
C LEU A 197 16.73 10.54 -3.27
N LEU A 198 17.33 9.40 -2.89
CA LEU A 198 17.38 8.92 -1.51
C LEU A 198 18.24 9.79 -0.57
N GLU A 199 19.09 10.66 -1.11
CA GLU A 199 19.88 11.64 -0.36
C GLU A 199 19.15 12.97 -0.12
N LEU A 200 18.01 13.21 -0.79
CA LEU A 200 17.26 14.47 -0.75
C LEU A 200 16.19 14.46 0.35
N ASP A 201 16.60 14.19 1.60
CA ASP A 201 15.73 14.03 2.76
C ASP A 201 15.10 15.35 3.27
N ASP A 202 15.64 16.50 2.90
CA ASP A 202 15.03 17.81 3.15
C ASP A 202 13.98 18.20 2.08
N GLU A 203 13.96 17.52 0.93
CA GLU A 203 13.16 17.86 -0.25
C GLU A 203 12.04 16.86 -0.55
N VAL A 204 12.21 15.60 -0.18
CA VAL A 204 11.24 14.52 -0.39
C VAL A 204 10.65 14.08 0.95
N ASP A 205 9.33 14.11 1.06
CA ASP A 205 8.62 13.87 2.32
C ASP A 205 8.36 12.38 2.60
N LEU A 206 8.27 11.55 1.56
CA LEU A 206 7.96 10.12 1.67
C LEU A 206 8.51 9.32 0.50
N VAL A 207 9.08 8.15 0.76
CA VAL A 207 9.42 7.15 -0.28
C VAL A 207 8.53 5.91 -0.13
N MET A 208 7.99 5.43 -1.25
CA MET A 208 7.16 4.23 -1.31
C MET A 208 7.72 3.24 -2.33
N PRO A 209 8.54 2.28 -1.88
CA PRO A 209 9.06 1.22 -2.75
C PRO A 209 8.01 0.14 -3.02
N ARG A 210 7.98 -0.36 -4.28
CA ARG A 210 7.19 -1.51 -4.72
C ARG A 210 8.05 -2.44 -5.58
N GLY A 211 8.58 -3.47 -5.00
CA GLY A 211 9.47 -4.40 -5.70
C GLY A 211 9.87 -5.57 -4.81
N SER A 212 10.97 -6.21 -5.13
CA SER A 212 11.54 -7.31 -4.36
C SER A 212 11.92 -6.89 -2.93
N SER A 213 11.94 -7.86 -2.01
CA SER A 213 12.35 -7.65 -0.61
C SER A 213 13.74 -7.04 -0.49
N GLU A 214 14.69 -7.48 -1.34
CA GLU A 214 16.05 -6.93 -1.39
C GLU A 214 16.04 -5.44 -1.76
N PHE A 215 15.21 -5.08 -2.74
CA PHE A 215 15.12 -3.70 -3.21
C PHE A 215 14.47 -2.79 -2.15
N VAL A 216 13.40 -3.25 -1.51
CA VAL A 216 12.75 -2.48 -0.42
C VAL A 216 13.71 -2.29 0.75
N SER A 217 14.44 -3.35 1.16
CA SER A 217 15.46 -3.28 2.20
C SER A 217 16.59 -2.32 1.81
N TYR A 218 17.05 -2.36 0.56
CA TYR A 218 18.05 -1.42 0.07
C TYR A 218 17.62 0.04 0.26
N ILE A 219 16.38 0.38 -0.12
CA ILE A 219 15.86 1.73 0.07
C ILE A 219 15.80 2.10 1.56
N GLN A 220 15.28 1.21 2.41
CA GLN A 220 15.18 1.46 3.86
C GLN A 220 16.55 1.69 4.51
N ASP A 221 17.58 0.98 4.05
CA ASP A 221 18.93 1.07 4.61
C ASP A 221 19.74 2.28 4.10
N ASN A 222 19.30 2.90 2.98
CA ASN A 222 20.08 3.94 2.29
C ASN A 222 19.41 5.31 2.26
N THR A 223 18.35 5.55 3.04
CA THR A 223 17.72 6.87 3.13
C THR A 223 17.36 7.27 4.55
N GLN A 224 17.25 8.57 4.80
CA GLN A 224 16.62 9.14 5.99
C GLN A 224 15.20 9.64 5.73
N ILE A 225 14.76 9.65 4.48
CA ILE A 225 13.37 9.94 4.12
C ILE A 225 12.49 8.84 4.73
N PRO A 226 11.34 9.17 5.33
CA PRO A 226 10.38 8.16 5.79
C PRO A 226 10.02 7.19 4.65
N VAL A 227 10.10 5.88 4.92
CA VAL A 227 9.77 4.82 3.95
C VAL A 227 8.49 4.13 4.36
N LEU A 228 7.51 4.09 3.47
CA LEU A 228 6.24 3.40 3.64
C LEU A 228 6.20 2.19 2.71
N GLY A 229 6.22 0.99 3.29
CA GLY A 229 6.24 -0.27 2.51
C GLY A 229 6.38 -1.48 3.41
N HIS A 230 6.52 -2.64 2.79
CA HIS A 230 6.83 -3.91 3.44
C HIS A 230 7.87 -4.65 2.61
N THR A 231 8.64 -5.50 3.26
CA THR A 231 9.67 -6.32 2.61
C THR A 231 9.13 -7.68 2.18
N GLU A 232 8.28 -8.31 3.01
CA GLU A 232 7.80 -9.67 2.83
C GLU A 232 6.34 -9.80 3.25
N GLY A 233 5.63 -10.75 2.64
CA GLY A 233 4.25 -11.13 2.94
C GLY A 233 4.16 -12.54 3.52
N VAL A 234 4.69 -12.79 4.72
CA VAL A 234 4.52 -14.08 5.42
C VAL A 234 3.21 -14.04 6.21
N CYS A 235 2.14 -14.52 5.57
CA CYS A 235 0.79 -14.52 6.14
C CYS A 235 0.41 -15.89 6.70
N HIS A 236 -0.45 -15.91 7.73
CA HIS A 236 -0.91 -17.13 8.38
C HIS A 236 -2.42 -17.25 8.36
N VAL A 237 -2.88 -18.50 8.29
CA VAL A 237 -4.26 -18.88 8.62
C VAL A 237 -4.20 -19.86 9.79
N PHE A 238 -4.89 -19.56 10.88
CA PHE A 238 -5.02 -20.44 12.03
C PHE A 238 -6.43 -21.07 12.09
N VAL A 239 -6.48 -22.39 12.11
CA VAL A 239 -7.69 -23.18 12.29
C VAL A 239 -7.80 -23.59 13.75
N ASP A 240 -8.73 -22.95 14.48
CA ASP A 240 -8.98 -23.20 15.90
C ASP A 240 -9.74 -24.51 16.15
N GLY A 241 -9.65 -25.03 17.37
CA GLY A 241 -10.34 -26.25 17.80
C GLY A 241 -11.86 -26.20 17.70
N GLU A 242 -12.45 -25.01 17.67
CA GLU A 242 -13.90 -24.77 17.54
C GLU A 242 -14.28 -24.22 16.15
N ALA A 243 -13.47 -24.47 15.11
CA ALA A 243 -13.77 -24.06 13.75
C ALA A 243 -14.86 -24.94 13.10
N ASP A 244 -15.67 -24.34 12.21
CA ASP A 244 -16.38 -25.11 11.19
C ASP A 244 -15.36 -25.61 10.16
N LEU A 245 -15.05 -26.91 10.20
CA LEU A 245 -13.98 -27.50 9.39
C LEU A 245 -14.27 -27.43 7.89
N SER A 246 -15.54 -27.42 7.47
CA SER A 246 -15.89 -27.29 6.05
C SER A 246 -15.59 -25.86 5.54
N MET A 247 -15.98 -24.86 6.30
CA MET A 247 -15.65 -23.46 6.01
C MET A 247 -14.13 -23.25 6.08
N ALA A 248 -13.46 -23.82 7.08
CA ALA A 248 -12.03 -23.68 7.26
C ALA A 248 -11.22 -24.26 6.08
N GLU A 249 -11.63 -25.41 5.53
CA GLU A 249 -11.01 -25.97 4.32
C GLU A 249 -11.16 -25.04 3.11
N GLU A 250 -12.36 -24.47 2.88
CA GLU A 250 -12.60 -23.56 1.76
C GLU A 250 -11.75 -22.29 1.87
N VAL A 251 -11.74 -21.68 3.05
CA VAL A 251 -11.00 -20.44 3.30
C VAL A 251 -9.48 -20.65 3.21
N ALA A 252 -8.98 -21.74 3.82
CA ALA A 252 -7.55 -22.03 3.80
C ALA A 252 -7.03 -22.29 2.37
N VAL A 253 -7.79 -23.07 1.57
CA VAL A 253 -7.43 -23.34 0.16
C VAL A 253 -7.48 -22.05 -0.66
N ASP A 254 -8.56 -21.25 -0.56
CA ASP A 254 -8.68 -19.96 -1.27
C ASP A 254 -7.51 -19.04 -0.93
N ALA A 255 -7.13 -18.96 0.34
CA ALA A 255 -6.04 -18.11 0.81
C ALA A 255 -4.68 -18.40 0.14
N LYS A 256 -4.46 -19.61 -0.36
CA LYS A 256 -3.25 -19.99 -1.10
C LYS A 256 -3.43 -20.01 -2.61
N VAL A 257 -4.46 -20.68 -3.11
CA VAL A 257 -4.53 -21.05 -4.54
C VAL A 257 -5.14 -19.97 -5.43
N GLN A 258 -5.92 -19.04 -4.87
CA GLN A 258 -6.60 -18.00 -5.66
C GLN A 258 -5.61 -17.14 -6.44
N TYR A 259 -4.49 -16.76 -5.83
CA TYR A 259 -3.34 -16.12 -6.50
C TYR A 259 -2.10 -16.19 -5.59
N PRO A 260 -1.23 -17.18 -5.74
CA PRO A 260 -0.14 -17.46 -4.80
C PRO A 260 1.00 -16.43 -4.83
N ALA A 261 1.21 -15.73 -5.96
CA ALA A 261 2.34 -14.83 -6.18
C ALA A 261 2.14 -13.40 -5.62
N VAL A 262 1.32 -13.24 -4.56
CA VAL A 262 1.05 -11.93 -3.92
C VAL A 262 1.23 -12.00 -2.42
N CYS A 263 1.69 -10.90 -1.83
CA CYS A 263 2.11 -10.78 -0.44
C CYS A 263 1.02 -11.10 0.63
N ASN A 264 -0.26 -11.15 0.25
CA ASN A 264 -1.35 -11.53 1.13
C ASN A 264 -1.84 -12.98 0.93
N ALA A 265 -1.14 -13.79 0.11
CA ALA A 265 -1.36 -15.23 0.07
C ALA A 265 -0.86 -15.85 1.39
N VAL A 266 -1.53 -16.93 1.86
CA VAL A 266 -1.08 -17.65 3.04
C VAL A 266 0.21 -18.42 2.75
N GLU A 267 1.18 -18.34 3.67
CA GLU A 267 2.44 -19.05 3.59
C GLU A 267 2.58 -20.14 4.67
N THR A 268 1.86 -19.95 5.78
CA THR A 268 1.80 -20.96 6.86
C THR A 268 0.37 -21.19 7.34
N LEU A 269 -0.05 -22.45 7.33
CA LEU A 269 -1.29 -22.92 7.91
C LEU A 269 -1.02 -23.46 9.30
N LEU A 270 -1.58 -22.84 10.33
CA LEU A 270 -1.55 -23.29 11.71
C LEU A 270 -2.83 -24.05 12.03
N VAL A 271 -2.72 -25.20 12.67
CA VAL A 271 -3.89 -26.05 13.01
C VAL A 271 -3.84 -26.41 14.48
N ASP A 272 -4.93 -26.15 15.21
CA ASP A 272 -5.08 -26.58 16.59
C ASP A 272 -5.01 -28.11 16.71
N GLU A 273 -4.29 -28.62 17.72
CA GLU A 273 -4.11 -30.05 17.94
C GLU A 273 -5.44 -30.81 18.11
N ALA A 274 -6.47 -30.15 18.63
CA ALA A 274 -7.78 -30.75 18.86
C ALA A 274 -8.49 -31.16 17.56
N VAL A 275 -8.20 -30.50 16.44
CA VAL A 275 -8.83 -30.76 15.14
C VAL A 275 -7.89 -31.30 14.08
N ALA A 276 -6.59 -31.37 14.36
CA ALA A 276 -5.57 -31.77 13.39
C ALA A 276 -5.88 -33.12 12.71
N GLU A 277 -6.23 -34.18 13.48
CA GLU A 277 -6.53 -35.49 12.90
C GLU A 277 -7.77 -35.50 11.99
N SER A 278 -8.73 -34.60 12.23
CA SER A 278 -9.97 -34.53 11.45
C SER A 278 -9.90 -33.55 10.27
N PHE A 279 -9.06 -32.51 10.35
CA PHE A 279 -8.97 -31.45 9.37
C PHE A 279 -7.85 -31.70 8.33
N LEU A 280 -6.64 -32.09 8.79
CA LEU A 280 -5.48 -32.17 7.90
C LEU A 280 -5.66 -33.11 6.70
N PRO A 281 -6.25 -34.34 6.83
CA PRO A 281 -6.39 -35.20 5.66
C PRO A 281 -7.21 -34.59 4.53
N GLY A 282 -8.31 -33.89 4.85
CA GLY A 282 -9.18 -33.28 3.85
C GLY A 282 -8.54 -32.06 3.17
N VAL A 283 -7.94 -31.16 3.96
CA VAL A 283 -7.33 -29.95 3.40
C VAL A 283 -6.08 -30.26 2.57
N VAL A 284 -5.27 -31.25 2.99
CA VAL A 284 -4.08 -31.71 2.26
C VAL A 284 -4.46 -32.28 0.89
N GLU A 285 -5.50 -33.16 0.83
CA GLU A 285 -6.00 -33.71 -0.44
C GLU A 285 -6.43 -32.57 -1.41
N ARG A 286 -7.07 -31.50 -0.87
CA ARG A 286 -7.48 -30.35 -1.68
C ARG A 286 -6.27 -29.53 -2.19
N TYR A 287 -5.27 -29.27 -1.34
CA TYR A 287 -4.06 -28.57 -1.74
C TYR A 287 -3.26 -29.35 -2.81
N GLU A 288 -3.13 -30.66 -2.64
CA GLU A 288 -2.47 -31.53 -3.62
C GLU A 288 -3.21 -31.55 -4.96
N ALA A 289 -4.56 -31.54 -4.94
CA ALA A 289 -5.37 -31.46 -6.16
C ALA A 289 -5.16 -30.15 -6.93
N GLU A 290 -4.83 -29.07 -6.24
CA GLU A 290 -4.48 -27.77 -6.83
C GLU A 290 -2.97 -27.63 -7.15
N GLY A 291 -2.17 -28.66 -6.86
CA GLY A 291 -0.74 -28.70 -7.16
C GLY A 291 0.13 -27.95 -6.15
N VAL A 292 -0.33 -27.77 -4.91
CA VAL A 292 0.43 -27.10 -3.86
C VAL A 292 1.45 -28.08 -3.26
N GLU A 293 2.72 -27.71 -3.21
CA GLU A 293 3.78 -28.41 -2.47
C GLU A 293 3.65 -28.13 -0.97
N LEU A 294 3.59 -29.18 -0.14
CA LEU A 294 3.31 -29.06 1.28
C LEU A 294 4.50 -29.48 2.13
N ARG A 295 4.79 -28.67 3.15
CA ARG A 295 5.80 -28.96 4.18
C ARG A 295 5.15 -28.95 5.55
N GLY A 296 5.48 -29.90 6.41
CA GLY A 296 4.88 -30.02 7.75
C GLY A 296 5.89 -30.18 8.86
N ASP A 297 5.54 -29.68 10.04
CA ASP A 297 6.27 -29.99 11.27
C ASP A 297 6.12 -31.50 11.63
N GLU A 298 6.79 -31.96 12.68
CA GLU A 298 6.75 -33.36 13.11
C GLU A 298 5.32 -33.82 13.43
N ARG A 299 4.53 -32.98 14.09
CA ARG A 299 3.12 -33.30 14.48
C ARG A 299 2.20 -33.36 13.26
N THR A 300 2.35 -32.50 12.30
CA THR A 300 1.64 -32.54 11.02
C THR A 300 1.92 -33.85 10.29
N ARG A 301 3.21 -34.24 10.24
CA ARG A 301 3.67 -35.45 9.55
C ARG A 301 3.30 -36.77 10.26
N GLU A 302 2.89 -36.71 11.50
CA GLU A 302 2.24 -37.85 12.18
C GLU A 302 0.83 -38.13 11.66
N VAL A 303 0.16 -37.13 11.08
CA VAL A 303 -1.22 -37.22 10.59
C VAL A 303 -1.29 -37.39 9.08
N VAL A 304 -0.44 -36.68 8.31
CA VAL A 304 -0.42 -36.67 6.83
C VAL A 304 1.00 -36.82 6.28
N ASP A 305 1.10 -37.33 5.04
CA ASP A 305 2.40 -37.56 4.37
C ASP A 305 2.78 -36.32 3.56
N VAL A 306 3.58 -35.46 4.15
CA VAL A 306 4.11 -34.22 3.54
C VAL A 306 5.59 -34.09 3.82
N ASP A 307 6.30 -33.26 3.06
CA ASP A 307 7.71 -33.01 3.24
C ASP A 307 8.01 -32.33 4.60
N PRO A 308 9.20 -32.53 5.18
CA PRO A 308 9.57 -31.91 6.44
C PRO A 308 9.79 -30.41 6.29
N ALA A 309 9.08 -29.60 7.09
CA ALA A 309 9.37 -28.20 7.26
C ALA A 309 10.64 -27.98 8.09
N THR A 310 11.36 -26.92 7.82
CA THR A 310 12.55 -26.45 8.56
C THR A 310 12.22 -25.12 9.27
N GLU A 311 13.12 -24.66 10.16
CA GLU A 311 12.94 -23.35 10.83
C GLU A 311 12.91 -22.15 9.84
N ALA A 312 13.53 -22.30 8.67
CA ALA A 312 13.50 -21.27 7.64
C ALA A 312 12.12 -21.14 6.98
N ASP A 313 11.42 -22.26 6.82
CA ASP A 313 10.11 -22.28 6.17
C ASP A 313 9.07 -21.42 6.88
N TRP A 314 9.16 -21.30 8.23
CA TRP A 314 8.25 -20.48 9.02
C TRP A 314 8.35 -18.96 8.75
N ARG A 315 9.40 -18.52 8.08
CA ARG A 315 9.66 -17.11 7.75
C ARG A 315 9.80 -16.88 6.25
N THR A 316 9.43 -17.87 5.45
CA THR A 316 9.58 -17.81 4.00
C THR A 316 8.28 -17.35 3.35
N GLU A 317 8.36 -16.28 2.55
CA GLU A 317 7.36 -15.97 1.54
C GLU A 317 7.71 -16.79 0.29
N TYR A 318 6.98 -17.87 0.04
CA TYR A 318 7.22 -18.74 -1.12
C TYR A 318 6.83 -18.04 -2.43
N GLY A 319 5.70 -17.30 -2.39
CA GLY A 319 5.17 -16.60 -3.57
C GLY A 319 4.76 -17.55 -4.70
N ASP A 320 4.57 -18.82 -4.40
CA ASP A 320 4.22 -19.89 -5.33
C ASP A 320 3.23 -20.88 -4.67
N LEU A 321 2.85 -21.93 -5.36
CA LEU A 321 2.04 -23.02 -4.83
C LEU A 321 2.86 -23.90 -3.87
N GLU A 322 3.40 -23.30 -2.84
CA GLU A 322 4.07 -23.93 -1.70
C GLU A 322 3.45 -23.42 -0.40
N LEU A 323 3.31 -24.30 0.61
CA LEU A 323 2.69 -23.96 1.89
C LEU A 323 3.32 -24.77 3.03
N SER A 324 3.60 -24.11 4.15
CA SER A 324 4.00 -24.77 5.39
C SER A 324 2.78 -25.03 6.30
N ILE A 325 2.76 -26.18 7.00
CA ILE A 325 1.68 -26.57 7.92
C ILE A 325 2.31 -26.90 9.28
N LYS A 326 1.71 -26.33 10.34
CA LYS A 326 2.19 -26.57 11.71
C LYS A 326 1.01 -26.83 12.65
N VAL A 327 1.11 -27.90 13.44
CA VAL A 327 0.15 -28.18 14.51
C VAL A 327 0.58 -27.45 15.78
N VAL A 328 -0.34 -26.66 16.35
CA VAL A 328 -0.13 -25.87 17.56
C VAL A 328 -1.04 -26.35 18.69
N GLU A 329 -0.69 -26.06 19.94
CA GLU A 329 -1.45 -26.55 21.11
C GLU A 329 -2.79 -25.82 21.29
N ASP A 330 -2.80 -24.51 21.03
CA ASP A 330 -3.96 -23.64 21.22
C ASP A 330 -3.77 -22.27 20.52
N VAL A 331 -4.73 -21.38 20.71
CA VAL A 331 -4.70 -20.01 20.17
C VAL A 331 -3.48 -19.21 20.65
N TYR A 332 -2.97 -19.45 21.86
CA TYR A 332 -1.82 -18.70 22.37
C TYR A 332 -0.53 -19.14 21.69
N ALA A 333 -0.36 -20.45 21.46
CA ALA A 333 0.76 -20.99 20.69
C ALA A 333 0.71 -20.53 19.21
N ALA A 334 -0.50 -20.41 18.63
CA ALA A 334 -0.68 -19.83 17.31
C ALA A 334 -0.26 -18.36 17.28
N MET A 335 -0.70 -17.54 18.22
CA MET A 335 -0.33 -16.13 18.34
C MET A 335 1.17 -15.92 18.55
N GLU A 336 1.82 -16.72 19.37
CA GLU A 336 3.26 -16.70 19.58
C GLU A 336 3.99 -16.98 18.26
N HIS A 337 3.56 -18.03 17.54
CA HIS A 337 4.15 -18.37 16.24
C HIS A 337 4.01 -17.25 15.22
N VAL A 338 2.81 -16.68 15.08
CA VAL A 338 2.52 -15.58 14.16
C VAL A 338 3.35 -14.34 14.49
N ASN A 339 3.39 -13.94 15.76
CA ASN A 339 4.13 -12.76 16.19
C ASN A 339 5.66 -12.90 16.04
N ASP A 340 6.19 -14.12 16.16
CA ASP A 340 7.62 -14.42 16.08
C ASP A 340 8.11 -14.62 14.64
N ASN A 341 7.26 -15.13 13.74
CA ASN A 341 7.65 -15.55 12.40
C ASN A 341 7.00 -14.74 11.28
N GLY A 342 5.80 -14.17 11.52
CA GLY A 342 5.06 -13.39 10.53
C GLY A 342 5.71 -12.05 10.19
N SER A 343 5.39 -11.56 9.01
CA SER A 343 5.84 -10.26 8.49
C SER A 343 4.98 -9.07 8.94
N LYS A 344 3.98 -9.30 9.79
CA LYS A 344 2.98 -8.32 10.24
C LYS A 344 2.06 -7.83 9.13
N HIS A 345 1.88 -8.63 8.10
CA HIS A 345 1.08 -8.28 6.93
C HIS A 345 -0.40 -8.59 7.16
N THR A 346 -0.80 -9.85 7.00
CA THR A 346 -2.22 -10.26 7.10
C THR A 346 -2.33 -11.63 7.72
N GLU A 347 -3.16 -11.73 8.76
CA GLU A 347 -3.36 -12.95 9.51
C GLU A 347 -4.85 -13.28 9.62
N SER A 348 -5.20 -14.54 9.67
CA SER A 348 -6.60 -14.97 9.80
C SER A 348 -6.77 -16.07 10.83
N ILE A 349 -7.83 -15.98 11.62
CA ILE A 349 -8.33 -17.07 12.49
C ILE A 349 -9.65 -17.59 11.96
N LEU A 350 -9.80 -18.91 11.94
CA LEU A 350 -11.03 -19.63 11.59
C LEU A 350 -11.58 -20.30 12.84
N THR A 351 -12.68 -19.80 13.37
CA THR A 351 -13.32 -20.29 14.61
C THR A 351 -14.78 -19.88 14.70
N GLU A 352 -15.59 -20.67 15.37
CA GLU A 352 -16.95 -20.31 15.75
C GLU A 352 -17.03 -19.73 17.18
N ASN A 353 -15.89 -19.70 17.91
CA ASN A 353 -15.82 -19.15 19.25
C ASN A 353 -15.43 -17.66 19.22
N PRO A 354 -16.36 -16.74 19.57
CA PRO A 354 -16.08 -15.29 19.50
C PRO A 354 -15.03 -14.83 20.52
N GLU A 355 -14.86 -15.50 21.66
CA GLU A 355 -13.85 -15.14 22.67
C GLU A 355 -12.45 -15.51 22.18
N THR A 356 -12.30 -16.65 21.50
CA THR A 356 -11.06 -17.07 20.86
C THR A 356 -10.72 -16.13 19.69
N ALA A 357 -11.71 -15.77 18.87
CA ALA A 357 -11.54 -14.80 17.79
C ALA A 357 -11.05 -13.44 18.31
N GLU A 358 -11.70 -12.89 19.35
CA GLU A 358 -11.30 -11.62 19.98
C GLU A 358 -9.86 -11.70 20.54
N THR A 359 -9.51 -12.81 21.19
CA THR A 359 -8.17 -13.06 21.75
C THR A 359 -7.11 -13.00 20.65
N PHE A 360 -7.32 -13.72 19.55
CA PHE A 360 -6.38 -13.72 18.42
C PHE A 360 -6.30 -12.36 17.75
N MET A 361 -7.45 -11.75 17.41
CA MET A 361 -7.51 -10.48 16.71
C MET A 361 -6.87 -9.31 17.49
N THR A 362 -6.92 -9.36 18.82
CA THR A 362 -6.30 -8.34 19.68
C THR A 362 -4.83 -8.62 20.02
N GLY A 363 -4.43 -9.89 20.02
CA GLY A 363 -3.10 -10.30 20.44
C GLY A 363 -2.07 -10.43 19.30
N VAL A 364 -2.54 -10.51 18.06
CA VAL A 364 -1.67 -10.60 16.88
C VAL A 364 -1.28 -9.20 16.38
N ASP A 365 0.03 -8.96 16.21
CA ASP A 365 0.57 -7.71 15.69
C ASP A 365 0.71 -7.74 14.16
N ALA A 366 -0.39 -7.58 13.45
CA ALA A 366 -0.40 -7.48 11.99
C ALA A 366 -1.18 -6.24 11.50
N ALA A 367 -0.98 -5.89 10.23
CA ALA A 367 -1.67 -4.78 9.59
C ALA A 367 -3.15 -5.10 9.38
N SER A 368 -3.45 -6.36 9.05
CA SER A 368 -4.82 -6.86 8.92
C SER A 368 -4.94 -8.16 9.71
N VAL A 369 -6.00 -8.30 10.53
CA VAL A 369 -6.32 -9.53 11.22
C VAL A 369 -7.78 -9.87 10.98
N PHE A 370 -8.03 -11.03 10.41
CA PHE A 370 -9.35 -11.46 9.96
C PHE A 370 -9.94 -12.57 10.83
N HIS A 371 -11.25 -12.63 10.84
CA HIS A 371 -12.02 -13.71 11.43
C HIS A 371 -12.91 -14.33 10.35
N ASN A 372 -12.77 -15.65 10.13
CA ASN A 372 -13.51 -16.42 9.15
C ASN A 372 -13.47 -15.87 7.73
N ALA A 373 -12.32 -15.39 7.31
CA ALA A 373 -12.11 -14.84 5.96
C ALA A 373 -10.71 -15.13 5.44
N SER A 374 -10.60 -15.28 4.13
CA SER A 374 -9.33 -15.48 3.42
C SER A 374 -8.42 -14.25 3.57
N THR A 375 -7.11 -14.47 3.77
CA THR A 375 -6.11 -13.40 3.80
C THR A 375 -6.07 -12.60 2.50
N ARG A 376 -6.56 -13.17 1.39
CA ARG A 376 -6.67 -12.54 0.07
C ARG A 376 -7.59 -11.31 0.04
N PHE A 377 -8.38 -11.07 1.06
CA PHE A 377 -9.17 -9.85 1.18
C PHE A 377 -8.32 -8.60 1.53
N ALA A 378 -7.09 -8.73 1.99
CA ALA A 378 -6.20 -7.61 2.31
C ALA A 378 -5.67 -6.90 1.05
N ASP A 379 -6.53 -6.14 0.40
CA ASP A 379 -6.34 -5.50 -0.88
C ASP A 379 -7.15 -4.21 -0.94
N GLY A 380 -6.56 -3.14 -1.46
CA GLY A 380 -7.20 -1.82 -1.47
C GLY A 380 -8.52 -1.77 -2.24
N TYR A 381 -8.63 -2.49 -3.35
CA TYR A 381 -9.90 -2.57 -4.07
C TYR A 381 -10.99 -3.29 -3.27
N ARG A 382 -10.64 -4.43 -2.64
CA ARG A 382 -11.58 -5.19 -1.79
C ARG A 382 -11.96 -4.46 -0.51
N TYR A 383 -11.08 -3.61 0.01
CA TYR A 383 -11.37 -2.72 1.16
C TYR A 383 -12.24 -1.51 0.77
N GLY A 384 -12.52 -1.31 -0.53
CA GLY A 384 -13.29 -0.18 -1.01
C GLY A 384 -12.49 1.12 -1.13
N LEU A 385 -11.16 1.03 -1.12
CA LEU A 385 -10.28 2.19 -1.30
C LEU A 385 -10.12 2.61 -2.77
N GLY A 386 -10.78 1.91 -3.70
CA GLY A 386 -10.72 2.15 -5.14
C GLY A 386 -9.37 1.78 -5.75
N ALA A 387 -8.28 2.26 -5.18
CA ALA A 387 -6.91 1.96 -5.55
C ALA A 387 -6.00 1.99 -4.33
N GLU A 388 -4.80 1.40 -4.45
CA GLU A 388 -3.76 1.47 -3.43
C GLU A 388 -2.41 1.77 -4.06
N VAL A 389 -1.57 2.55 -3.38
CA VAL A 389 -0.19 2.76 -3.80
C VAL A 389 0.68 1.56 -3.44
N GLY A 390 0.36 0.89 -2.35
CA GLY A 390 1.08 -0.28 -1.83
C GLY A 390 0.51 -0.70 -0.48
N ILE A 391 1.20 -1.62 0.19
CA ILE A 391 0.85 -2.08 1.53
C ILE A 391 1.99 -1.73 2.48
N SER A 392 1.66 -1.29 3.69
CA SER A 392 2.63 -1.02 4.75
C SER A 392 2.36 -1.90 5.96
N THR A 393 3.41 -2.52 6.49
CA THR A 393 3.36 -3.25 7.76
C THR A 393 3.85 -2.42 8.96
N GLY A 394 4.35 -1.21 8.69
CA GLY A 394 4.79 -0.26 9.69
C GLY A 394 3.67 0.21 10.63
N LYS A 395 4.06 0.79 11.77
CA LYS A 395 3.10 1.35 12.75
C LYS A 395 3.05 2.88 12.72
N ILE A 396 3.95 3.50 11.99
CA ILE A 396 4.04 4.95 11.91
C ILE A 396 3.66 5.37 10.51
N HIS A 397 2.76 6.28 10.47
CA HIS A 397 1.92 6.90 9.51
C HIS A 397 0.80 5.97 9.05
N ALA A 398 0.92 5.24 7.94
CA ALA A 398 -0.13 4.34 7.44
C ALA A 398 0.22 2.87 7.64
N ARG A 399 -0.79 2.01 7.80
CA ARG A 399 -0.65 0.58 7.97
C ARG A 399 -1.73 -0.17 7.17
N GLY A 400 -1.37 -1.30 6.55
CA GLY A 400 -2.23 -2.03 5.63
C GLY A 400 -2.20 -1.46 4.21
N PRO A 401 -3.21 -1.73 3.39
CA PRO A 401 -3.35 -1.13 2.06
C PRO A 401 -3.40 0.40 2.13
N VAL A 402 -2.53 1.07 1.38
CA VAL A 402 -2.35 2.53 1.40
C VAL A 402 -3.14 3.15 0.26
N GLY A 403 -4.32 3.65 0.56
CA GLY A 403 -5.17 4.45 -0.32
C GLY A 403 -4.96 5.96 -0.11
N LEU A 404 -5.99 6.75 -0.43
CA LEU A 404 -5.94 8.22 -0.33
C LEU A 404 -5.64 8.73 1.08
N GLU A 405 -6.26 8.14 2.11
CA GLU A 405 -6.03 8.52 3.50
C GLU A 405 -4.55 8.35 3.91
N GLY A 406 -3.91 7.28 3.44
CA GLY A 406 -2.49 7.02 3.70
C GLY A 406 -1.53 7.98 2.99
N LEU A 407 -2.01 8.78 2.05
CA LEU A 407 -1.26 9.84 1.36
C LEU A 407 -1.54 11.24 1.92
N THR A 408 -2.21 11.33 3.08
CA THR A 408 -2.49 12.58 3.78
C THR A 408 -1.83 12.59 5.15
N THR A 409 -1.63 13.79 5.68
CA THR A 409 -1.25 14.06 7.05
C THR A 409 -2.16 15.15 7.59
N TYR A 410 -1.80 15.81 8.69
CA TYR A 410 -2.62 16.89 9.23
C TYR A 410 -1.80 18.11 9.61
N LYS A 411 -2.47 19.28 9.61
CA LYS A 411 -1.97 20.51 10.21
C LYS A 411 -2.89 20.97 11.35
N TYR A 412 -2.30 21.67 12.29
CA TYR A 412 -3.08 22.41 13.27
C TYR A 412 -3.30 23.84 12.81
N TYR A 413 -4.57 24.25 12.78
CA TYR A 413 -4.97 25.63 12.57
C TYR A 413 -5.50 26.18 13.90
N LEU A 414 -4.96 27.31 14.36
CA LEU A 414 -5.38 27.97 15.58
C LEU A 414 -6.00 29.32 15.21
N GLU A 415 -7.30 29.47 15.42
CA GLU A 415 -8.03 30.70 15.24
C GLU A 415 -8.16 31.39 16.61
N GLY A 416 -7.76 32.64 16.69
CA GLY A 416 -7.77 33.43 17.93
C GLY A 416 -8.09 34.89 17.69
N ASP A 417 -8.22 35.65 18.79
CA ASP A 417 -8.46 37.10 18.82
C ASP A 417 -7.38 37.84 19.63
N GLY A 418 -6.12 37.46 19.47
CA GLY A 418 -4.98 38.10 20.12
C GLY A 418 -4.63 37.56 21.51
N GLN A 419 -5.05 36.33 21.83
CA GLN A 419 -4.68 35.67 23.10
C GLN A 419 -3.16 35.51 23.21
N LEU A 420 -2.65 35.70 24.42
CA LEU A 420 -1.22 35.59 24.74
C LEU A 420 -0.95 34.39 25.63
N VAL A 421 0.08 33.61 25.34
CA VAL A 421 0.52 32.48 26.18
C VAL A 421 0.80 32.90 27.60
N ALA A 422 1.28 34.14 27.83
CA ALA A 422 1.54 34.68 29.18
C ALA A 422 0.29 34.71 30.09
N THR A 423 -0.93 34.79 29.50
CA THR A 423 -2.21 34.69 30.23
C THR A 423 -2.44 33.32 30.83
N TYR A 424 -1.85 32.29 30.26
CA TYR A 424 -2.02 30.89 30.62
C TYR A 424 -0.77 30.29 31.30
N ALA A 425 0.19 31.14 31.69
CA ALA A 425 1.44 30.75 32.34
C ALA A 425 1.67 31.53 33.63
N GLY A 426 2.38 30.93 34.62
CA GLY A 426 2.72 31.56 35.91
C GLY A 426 1.74 31.22 37.04
N GLU A 427 1.93 31.92 38.20
CA GLU A 427 1.15 31.63 39.42
C GLU A 427 -0.34 32.01 39.29
N ASP A 428 -0.64 33.04 38.51
CA ASP A 428 -2.01 33.52 38.26
C ASP A 428 -2.55 33.08 36.87
N ALA A 429 -2.07 31.96 36.32
CA ALA A 429 -2.46 31.46 35.01
C ALA A 429 -3.97 31.21 34.91
N ARG A 430 -4.58 31.72 33.82
CA ARG A 430 -5.95 31.37 33.47
C ARG A 430 -5.97 29.91 33.02
N PRO A 431 -6.92 29.06 33.48
CA PRO A 431 -7.03 27.70 32.99
C PRO A 431 -7.59 27.69 31.58
N PHE A 432 -7.15 26.73 30.76
CA PHE A 432 -7.80 26.39 29.47
C PHE A 432 -9.14 25.68 29.71
N THR A 433 -10.08 25.83 28.77
CA THR A 433 -11.35 25.07 28.77
C THR A 433 -11.19 23.67 28.20
N HIS A 434 -10.34 23.51 27.18
CA HIS A 434 -10.08 22.24 26.47
C HIS A 434 -11.37 21.49 26.09
N ARG A 435 -12.39 22.21 25.61
CA ARG A 435 -13.69 21.64 25.24
C ARG A 435 -13.67 21.18 23.79
N GLU A 436 -13.93 19.91 23.55
CA GLU A 436 -14.18 19.40 22.20
C GLU A 436 -15.54 19.89 21.70
N PHE A 437 -15.63 20.15 20.40
CA PHE A 437 -16.88 20.53 19.74
C PHE A 437 -16.90 20.00 18.28
N ASP A 438 -18.11 19.82 17.77
CA ASP A 438 -18.32 19.46 16.37
C ASP A 438 -18.26 20.75 15.55
N GLY A 439 -17.17 20.92 14.79
CA GLY A 439 -16.95 22.08 13.94
C GLY A 439 -16.03 21.76 12.78
N GLU A 440 -16.32 22.38 11.63
CA GLU A 440 -15.47 22.28 10.45
C GLU A 440 -14.65 23.56 10.31
N TRP A 441 -13.34 23.40 10.09
CA TRP A 441 -12.49 24.53 9.77
C TRP A 441 -12.79 25.06 8.37
N THR A 442 -13.01 26.36 8.25
CA THR A 442 -13.21 27.03 6.98
C THR A 442 -12.36 28.29 6.94
N PRO A 443 -11.51 28.50 5.91
CA PRO A 443 -10.67 29.67 5.82
C PRO A 443 -11.45 30.98 5.96
N GLY A 444 -11.05 31.84 6.89
CA GLY A 444 -11.63 33.15 7.09
C GLY A 444 -13.03 33.20 7.72
N ARG A 445 -13.56 32.09 8.19
CA ARG A 445 -14.82 32.03 8.92
C ARG A 445 -14.51 32.04 10.43
N ARG A 446 -14.62 33.21 11.06
CA ARG A 446 -14.90 33.25 12.51
C ARG A 446 -16.26 32.60 12.72
N SER A 447 -16.34 31.61 13.63
CA SER A 447 -17.64 31.04 13.99
C SER A 447 -18.59 32.18 14.40
N GLU A 448 -19.63 32.43 13.60
CA GLU A 448 -20.74 33.26 14.03
C GLU A 448 -21.48 32.48 15.12
N ARG A 449 -21.18 32.79 16.37
CA ARG A 449 -21.96 32.36 17.54
C ARG A 449 -22.88 33.47 18.00
#